data_b69557e877e328c8783fb1f1a3acfbf8
#
_entry.id   b69557e877e328c8783fb1f1a3acfbf8
#
_cell.length_a   1.000
_cell.length_b   1.000
_cell.length_c   1.000
_cell.angle_alpha   90.00
_cell.angle_beta   90.00
_cell.angle_gamma   90.00
#
_symmetry.space_group_name_H-M   'P 1'
#
loop_
_entity.id
_entity.type
_entity.pdbx_description
1 polymer ?
#
loop_
_entity_poly.entity_id
_entity_poly.type
_entity_poly.pdbx_seq_one_letter_code
_entity_poly.pdbx_strand_id
1 'polypeptide(L)'
;VIRPRTVSAYFTLCALGFILSLGSTSISYAASDAELKGVSGEISRQKQSLSSQQKKLDDLQKSLRNQETTIARLRSDIKKTKASLDQTNQNIESLQENISRLEAQKKAQSDKLAELVQTYYITQRAKSSSNILNHGVEEDRISQYFQHLAKQRAETIHELEQTVEQLELSHQQLKLEQQEITALLTQQTQKSDQLTKTQSQRKGTVSKIKKSISNDKVYLSELQRNETRLKAEIAKAAKRNAVPMDGLARQKGKLPWPVKGRVLHNYGTKQTGQLNWKGMVINANYGQSVKAVYSGTVVFADYLRGYGLVVLLDHGKGDMTLYGFNQSLLKKEGDKVTAGETIALAGDTGGQSRPSLYFEIRRNSKTQNPKSWLTR
;
A
#
# COMPACT_ATOMS: atom_id res chain seq x y z
N VAL A 1 -45.53 11.86 43.41
CA VAL A 1 -46.61 11.18 44.17
C VAL A 1 -46.63 9.74 43.71
N ILE A 2 -46.61 8.88 44.72
CA ILE A 2 -46.88 7.42 44.80
C ILE A 2 -45.65 6.53 44.86
N ARG A 3 -45.52 6.00 46.08
CA ARG A 3 -44.54 5.11 46.67
C ARG A 3 -44.75 3.62 46.32
N PRO A 4 -43.77 2.74 46.71
CA PRO A 4 -43.70 1.35 46.31
C PRO A 4 -44.47 0.43 47.27
N ARG A 5 -44.77 -0.78 46.82
CA ARG A 5 -45.30 -1.87 47.67
C ARG A 5 -44.28 -3.00 47.78
N THR A 6 -43.82 -3.14 49.00
CA THR A 6 -43.15 -4.33 49.56
C THR A 6 -44.18 -5.45 49.76
N VAL A 7 -43.78 -6.71 49.42
CA VAL A 7 -44.48 -7.88 49.89
C VAL A 7 -43.44 -8.79 50.55
N SER A 8 -43.62 -8.88 51.88
CA SER A 8 -43.02 -9.82 52.79
C SER A 8 -43.72 -11.17 52.70
N ALA A 9 -43.03 -12.25 52.64
CA ALA A 9 -43.60 -13.60 52.81
C ALA A 9 -42.92 -14.34 53.94
N TYR A 10 -43.76 -14.78 54.80
CA TYR A 10 -43.51 -15.38 56.08
C TYR A 10 -42.87 -16.78 56.04
N PHE A 11 -41.95 -17.00 56.95
CA PHE A 11 -41.46 -18.29 57.41
C PHE A 11 -42.50 -18.93 58.30
N THR A 12 -42.89 -20.17 58.07
CA THR A 12 -43.53 -21.03 59.07
C THR A 12 -42.78 -22.37 59.24
N LEU A 13 -42.18 -22.49 60.41
CA LEU A 13 -41.54 -23.66 60.94
C LEU A 13 -42.62 -24.64 61.35
N CYS A 14 -42.60 -25.90 60.89
CA CYS A 14 -43.26 -27.02 61.61
C CYS A 14 -42.27 -28.15 61.75
N ALA A 15 -41.81 -28.29 62.98
CA ALA A 15 -41.10 -29.46 63.52
C ALA A 15 -42.13 -30.54 63.88
N LEU A 16 -41.96 -31.75 63.31
CA LEU A 16 -42.48 -32.95 63.91
C LEU A 16 -41.49 -34.08 63.63
N GLY A 17 -40.86 -34.56 64.75
CA GLY A 17 -39.97 -35.70 64.74
C GLY A 17 -40.71 -37.01 64.50
N PHE A 18 -40.08 -37.89 63.76
CA PHE A 18 -40.32 -39.33 63.90
C PHE A 18 -38.98 -40.09 63.83
N ILE A 19 -38.75 -40.91 64.82
CA ILE A 19 -37.53 -41.71 65.01
C ILE A 19 -37.70 -43.08 64.33
N LEU A 20 -36.59 -43.63 63.86
CA LEU A 20 -36.24 -45.00 63.49
C LEU A 20 -36.57 -45.49 62.08
N SER A 21 -35.57 -45.72 61.29
CA SER A 21 -34.95 -47.08 61.22
C SER A 21 -33.77 -47.04 60.22
N LEU A 22 -32.70 -47.69 60.63
CA LEU A 22 -31.52 -47.98 59.81
C LEU A 22 -31.92 -48.67 58.49
N GLY A 23 -31.51 -48.08 57.41
CA GLY A 23 -31.49 -48.69 56.09
C GLY A 23 -30.53 -47.91 55.27
N SER A 24 -29.23 -48.15 55.34
CA SER A 24 -28.20 -47.63 54.45
C SER A 24 -28.42 -48.21 53.07
N THR A 25 -29.30 -47.54 52.25
CA THR A 25 -29.28 -47.71 50.81
C THR A 25 -28.38 -46.63 50.29
N SER A 26 -27.12 -46.98 50.09
CA SER A 26 -26.24 -46.26 49.16
C SER A 26 -26.91 -46.25 47.78
N ILE A 27 -27.63 -45.18 47.48
CA ILE A 27 -28.06 -44.92 46.11
C ILE A 27 -26.78 -44.55 45.36
N SER A 28 -26.13 -45.61 44.90
CA SER A 28 -25.10 -45.47 43.85
C SER A 28 -25.82 -44.92 42.61
N TYR A 29 -25.74 -43.62 42.36
CA TYR A 29 -26.02 -43.05 41.05
C TYR A 29 -24.93 -43.56 40.12
N ALA A 30 -25.00 -44.81 39.76
CA ALA A 30 -24.35 -45.27 38.55
C ALA A 30 -25.08 -44.58 37.39
N ALA A 31 -24.51 -43.51 36.89
CA ALA A 31 -24.93 -42.97 35.61
C ALA A 31 -25.04 -44.14 34.65
N SER A 32 -26.21 -44.37 34.05
CA SER A 32 -26.43 -45.54 33.20
C SER A 32 -25.43 -45.45 32.04
N ASP A 33 -24.90 -46.57 31.57
CA ASP A 33 -23.99 -46.62 30.40
C ASP A 33 -24.59 -45.90 29.17
N ALA A 34 -25.89 -45.79 29.11
CA ALA A 34 -26.60 -45.03 28.06
C ALA A 34 -26.44 -43.51 28.21
N GLU A 35 -26.45 -42.96 29.47
CA GLU A 35 -26.21 -41.54 29.72
C GLU A 35 -24.76 -41.16 29.48
N LEU A 36 -23.81 -42.02 29.88
CA LEU A 36 -22.38 -41.84 29.60
C LEU A 36 -22.08 -41.87 28.11
N LYS A 37 -22.70 -42.78 27.34
CA LYS A 37 -22.62 -42.81 25.87
C LYS A 37 -23.27 -41.59 25.23
N GLY A 38 -24.39 -41.10 25.77
CA GLY A 38 -25.07 -39.89 25.32
C GLY A 38 -24.20 -38.65 25.50
N VAL A 39 -23.61 -38.47 26.69
CA VAL A 39 -22.69 -37.36 27.01
C VAL A 39 -21.42 -37.44 26.16
N SER A 40 -20.82 -38.61 25.97
CA SER A 40 -19.65 -38.82 25.13
C SER A 40 -19.93 -38.50 23.66
N GLY A 41 -21.09 -38.91 23.18
CA GLY A 41 -21.55 -38.58 21.81
C GLY A 41 -21.76 -37.08 21.61
N GLU A 42 -22.32 -36.37 22.57
CA GLU A 42 -22.51 -34.91 22.50
C GLU A 42 -21.18 -34.16 22.57
N ILE A 43 -20.25 -34.58 23.46
CA ILE A 43 -18.90 -34.03 23.48
C ILE A 43 -18.18 -34.21 22.14
N SER A 44 -18.34 -35.38 21.50
CA SER A 44 -17.75 -35.64 20.18
C SER A 44 -18.34 -34.73 19.11
N ARG A 45 -19.67 -34.56 19.08
CA ARG A 45 -20.35 -33.62 18.14
C ARG A 45 -19.93 -32.18 18.36
N GLN A 46 -19.83 -31.72 19.61
CA GLN A 46 -19.38 -30.37 19.93
C GLN A 46 -17.92 -30.14 19.51
N LYS A 47 -17.02 -31.11 19.78
CA LYS A 47 -15.63 -31.06 19.30
C LYS A 47 -15.57 -30.96 17.75
N GLN A 48 -16.36 -31.75 17.04
CA GLN A 48 -16.41 -31.74 15.59
C GLN A 48 -16.98 -30.43 15.04
N SER A 49 -18.02 -29.88 15.67
CA SER A 49 -18.59 -28.57 15.34
C SER A 49 -17.58 -27.44 15.55
N LEU A 50 -16.88 -27.42 16.69
CA LEU A 50 -15.82 -26.44 16.98
C LEU A 50 -14.66 -26.54 15.97
N SER A 51 -14.23 -27.77 15.63
CA SER A 51 -13.19 -27.98 14.62
C SER A 51 -13.62 -27.45 13.24
N SER A 52 -14.86 -27.73 12.83
CA SER A 52 -15.44 -27.23 11.58
C SER A 52 -15.52 -25.69 11.55
N GLN A 53 -16.00 -25.08 12.66
CA GLN A 53 -16.05 -23.61 12.77
C GLN A 53 -14.65 -22.99 12.72
N GLN A 54 -13.68 -23.60 13.37
CA GLN A 54 -12.29 -23.14 13.36
C GLN A 54 -11.70 -23.21 11.95
N LYS A 55 -11.93 -24.30 11.23
CA LYS A 55 -11.47 -24.45 9.84
C LYS A 55 -12.11 -23.38 8.94
N LYS A 56 -13.41 -23.14 9.05
CA LYS A 56 -14.10 -22.06 8.31
C LYS A 56 -13.50 -20.67 8.61
N LEU A 57 -13.18 -20.40 9.88
CA LEU A 57 -12.55 -19.16 10.28
C LEU A 57 -11.15 -19.02 9.69
N ASP A 58 -10.36 -20.10 9.67
CA ASP A 58 -9.02 -20.10 9.10
C ASP A 58 -9.07 -19.87 7.57
N ASP A 59 -10.04 -20.46 6.85
CA ASP A 59 -10.26 -20.23 5.42
C ASP A 59 -10.66 -18.78 5.13
N LEU A 60 -11.57 -18.21 5.94
CA LEU A 60 -11.95 -16.81 5.83
C LEU A 60 -10.76 -15.86 6.09
N GLN A 61 -9.92 -16.16 7.06
CA GLN A 61 -8.72 -15.38 7.36
C GLN A 61 -7.67 -15.47 6.25
N LYS A 62 -7.50 -16.64 5.64
CA LYS A 62 -6.65 -16.83 4.45
C LYS A 62 -7.17 -16.03 3.27
N SER A 63 -8.49 -16.06 3.04
CA SER A 63 -9.14 -15.26 2.01
C SER A 63 -8.95 -13.77 2.25
N LEU A 64 -9.12 -13.31 3.49
CA LEU A 64 -8.89 -11.91 3.87
C LEU A 64 -7.45 -11.48 3.60
N ARG A 65 -6.45 -12.28 3.99
CA ARG A 65 -5.04 -12.01 3.67
C ARG A 65 -4.83 -11.81 2.17
N ASN A 66 -5.33 -12.74 1.36
CA ASN A 66 -5.16 -12.69 -0.10
C ASN A 66 -5.82 -11.44 -0.70
N GLN A 67 -7.02 -11.09 -0.22
CA GLN A 67 -7.74 -9.88 -0.67
C GLN A 67 -7.00 -8.61 -0.27
N GLU A 68 -6.52 -8.49 0.97
CA GLU A 68 -5.83 -7.30 1.48
C GLU A 68 -4.45 -7.10 0.81
N THR A 69 -3.68 -8.17 0.58
CA THR A 69 -2.42 -8.10 -0.17
C THR A 69 -2.65 -7.77 -1.65
N THR A 70 -3.70 -8.31 -2.27
CA THR A 70 -4.09 -7.97 -3.65
C THR A 70 -4.51 -6.51 -3.76
N ILE A 71 -5.31 -5.99 -2.83
CA ILE A 71 -5.68 -4.57 -2.77
C ILE A 71 -4.44 -3.68 -2.67
N ALA A 72 -3.49 -4.01 -1.80
CA ALA A 72 -2.25 -3.25 -1.65
C ALA A 72 -1.45 -3.23 -2.95
N ARG A 73 -1.30 -4.38 -3.63
CA ARG A 73 -0.62 -4.49 -4.92
C ARG A 73 -1.32 -3.68 -6.02
N LEU A 74 -2.64 -3.84 -6.18
CA LEU A 74 -3.41 -3.12 -7.20
C LEU A 74 -3.28 -1.60 -7.03
N ARG A 75 -3.29 -1.09 -5.81
CA ARG A 75 -3.08 0.34 -5.53
C ARG A 75 -1.69 0.82 -5.91
N SER A 76 -0.66 0.03 -5.59
CA SER A 76 0.71 0.32 -6.01
C SER A 76 0.83 0.37 -7.53
N ASP A 77 0.21 -0.61 -8.20
CA ASP A 77 0.23 -0.70 -9.66
C ASP A 77 -0.53 0.46 -10.33
N ILE A 78 -1.70 0.85 -9.79
CA ILE A 78 -2.46 2.02 -10.26
C ILE A 78 -1.63 3.30 -10.09
N LYS A 79 -0.93 3.46 -8.96
CA LYS A 79 -0.05 4.61 -8.74
C LYS A 79 1.08 4.66 -9.75
N LYS A 80 1.72 3.51 -10.06
CA LYS A 80 2.78 3.42 -11.07
C LYS A 80 2.24 3.75 -12.46
N THR A 81 1.11 3.15 -12.85
CA THR A 81 0.48 3.41 -14.14
C THR A 81 0.13 4.90 -14.30
N LYS A 82 -0.35 5.55 -13.23
CA LYS A 82 -0.62 6.99 -13.23
C LYS A 82 0.65 7.81 -13.45
N ALA A 83 1.75 7.47 -12.76
CA ALA A 83 3.03 8.15 -12.98
C ALA A 83 3.56 7.96 -14.40
N SER A 84 3.39 6.77 -14.99
CA SER A 84 3.73 6.54 -16.41
C SER A 84 2.87 7.39 -17.34
N LEU A 85 1.54 7.48 -17.10
CA LEU A 85 0.65 8.36 -17.87
C LEU A 85 1.10 9.83 -17.82
N ASP A 86 1.44 10.33 -16.62
CA ASP A 86 1.92 11.70 -16.45
C ASP A 86 3.22 11.93 -17.25
N GLN A 87 4.15 10.96 -17.22
CA GLN A 87 5.40 11.02 -17.99
C GLN A 87 5.16 10.98 -19.51
N THR A 88 4.32 10.05 -19.98
CA THR A 88 4.00 9.95 -21.42
C THR A 88 3.30 11.20 -21.92
N ASN A 89 2.42 11.83 -21.13
CA ASN A 89 1.81 13.12 -21.48
C ASN A 89 2.86 14.23 -21.62
N GLN A 90 3.84 14.32 -20.74
CA GLN A 90 4.94 15.28 -20.84
C GLN A 90 5.80 15.03 -22.10
N ASN A 91 6.06 13.76 -22.43
CA ASN A 91 6.78 13.40 -23.65
C ASN A 91 6.01 13.88 -24.90
N ILE A 92 4.70 13.65 -24.93
CA ILE A 92 3.83 14.11 -26.06
C ILE A 92 3.89 15.62 -26.20
N GLU A 93 3.77 16.37 -25.10
CA GLU A 93 3.83 17.83 -25.11
C GLU A 93 5.17 18.32 -25.69
N SER A 94 6.28 17.76 -25.20
CA SER A 94 7.62 18.06 -25.72
C SER A 94 7.80 17.70 -27.21
N LEU A 95 7.25 16.55 -27.64
CA LEU A 95 7.28 16.14 -29.05
C LEU A 95 6.47 17.07 -29.92
N GLN A 96 5.30 17.52 -29.48
CA GLN A 96 4.45 18.47 -30.22
C GLN A 96 5.15 19.83 -30.41
N GLU A 97 5.81 20.33 -29.33
CA GLU A 97 6.62 21.54 -29.42
C GLU A 97 7.78 21.37 -30.42
N ASN A 98 8.49 20.24 -30.37
CA ASN A 98 9.57 19.93 -31.31
C ASN A 98 9.08 19.85 -32.76
N ILE A 99 7.95 19.17 -32.99
CA ILE A 99 7.31 19.10 -34.34
C ILE A 99 6.98 20.50 -34.84
N SER A 100 6.33 21.34 -34.03
CA SER A 100 6.00 22.71 -34.43
C SER A 100 7.24 23.54 -34.79
N ARG A 101 8.33 23.36 -34.05
CA ARG A 101 9.62 24.02 -34.36
C ARG A 101 10.22 23.52 -35.67
N LEU A 102 10.22 22.20 -35.89
CA LEU A 102 10.73 21.60 -37.11
C LEU A 102 9.89 21.99 -38.36
N GLU A 103 8.56 22.08 -38.22
CA GLU A 103 7.67 22.57 -39.28
C GLU A 103 7.97 24.02 -39.65
N ALA A 104 8.17 24.88 -38.64
CA ALA A 104 8.57 26.28 -38.90
C ALA A 104 9.95 26.37 -39.57
N GLN A 105 10.92 25.54 -39.13
CA GLN A 105 12.25 25.44 -39.74
C GLN A 105 12.17 24.95 -41.18
N LYS A 106 11.43 23.86 -41.43
CA LYS A 106 11.17 23.34 -42.79
C LYS A 106 10.63 24.43 -43.72
N LYS A 107 9.62 25.19 -43.25
CA LYS A 107 9.04 26.28 -44.00
C LYS A 107 10.09 27.36 -44.33
N ALA A 108 10.84 27.83 -43.33
CA ALA A 108 11.87 28.84 -43.52
C ALA A 108 12.98 28.38 -44.51
N GLN A 109 13.41 27.13 -44.42
CA GLN A 109 14.39 26.52 -45.32
C GLN A 109 13.83 26.39 -46.76
N SER A 110 12.56 26.00 -46.88
CA SER A 110 11.88 25.91 -48.17
C SER A 110 11.75 27.29 -48.85
N ASP A 111 11.36 28.31 -48.10
CA ASP A 111 11.24 29.71 -48.60
C ASP A 111 12.61 30.23 -49.03
N LYS A 112 13.67 30.00 -48.23
CA LYS A 112 15.05 30.34 -48.59
C LYS A 112 15.53 29.64 -49.88
N LEU A 113 15.21 28.36 -50.02
CA LEU A 113 15.55 27.58 -51.20
C LEU A 113 14.84 28.13 -52.43
N ALA A 114 13.57 28.52 -52.34
CA ALA A 114 12.81 29.14 -53.42
C ALA A 114 13.44 30.46 -53.86
N GLU A 115 13.86 31.32 -52.91
CA GLU A 115 14.56 32.58 -53.17
C GLU A 115 15.90 32.33 -53.88
N LEU A 116 16.69 31.37 -53.41
CA LEU A 116 17.97 31.00 -54.05
C LEU A 116 17.78 30.47 -55.48
N VAL A 117 16.75 29.68 -55.73
CA VAL A 117 16.42 29.16 -57.06
C VAL A 117 15.98 30.31 -57.99
N GLN A 118 15.13 31.22 -57.49
CA GLN A 118 14.69 32.40 -58.26
C GLN A 118 15.87 33.29 -58.58
N THR A 119 16.73 33.62 -57.67
CA THR A 119 17.93 34.41 -57.83
C THR A 119 18.87 33.76 -58.85
N TYR A 120 19.09 32.45 -58.77
CA TYR A 120 19.88 31.72 -59.77
C TYR A 120 19.29 31.82 -61.16
N TYR A 121 17.97 31.61 -61.32
CA TYR A 121 17.29 31.72 -62.65
C TYR A 121 17.40 33.10 -63.25
N ILE A 122 17.15 34.18 -62.53
CA ILE A 122 17.25 35.54 -62.93
C ILE A 122 18.68 35.88 -63.40
N THR A 123 19.67 35.48 -62.58
CA THR A 123 21.08 35.78 -62.86
C THR A 123 21.60 34.98 -64.04
N GLN A 124 21.17 33.74 -64.24
CA GLN A 124 21.53 32.95 -65.43
C GLN A 124 20.93 33.52 -66.71
N ARG A 125 19.69 34.00 -66.65
CA ARG A 125 19.04 34.66 -67.81
C ARG A 125 19.69 35.97 -68.14
N ALA A 126 20.13 36.74 -67.13
CA ALA A 126 20.88 37.98 -67.36
C ALA A 126 22.25 37.70 -68.03
N LYS A 127 22.94 36.60 -67.66
CA LYS A 127 24.22 36.17 -68.27
C LYS A 127 24.06 35.78 -69.76
N SER A 128 22.97 35.15 -70.15
CA SER A 128 22.72 34.75 -71.51
C SER A 128 22.35 35.93 -72.46
N SER A 129 21.98 37.06 -71.86
CA SER A 129 21.70 38.28 -72.63
C SER A 129 22.86 39.30 -72.68
N SER A 130 23.93 39.09 -71.96
CA SER A 130 25.12 39.92 -71.89
C SER A 130 26.06 39.62 -73.09
N ASN A 131 26.36 40.58 -73.89
CA ASN A 131 27.17 40.50 -75.12
C ASN A 131 28.61 39.98 -74.84
N ILE A 132 29.11 39.19 -75.81
CA ILE A 132 30.36 38.41 -75.90
C ILE A 132 31.65 39.25 -75.89
N LEU A 133 31.66 40.55 -75.54
CA LEU A 133 32.81 41.43 -75.74
C LEU A 133 33.49 41.97 -74.49
N ASN A 134 33.17 41.47 -73.28
CA ASN A 134 33.81 41.92 -72.02
C ASN A 134 34.47 40.75 -71.27
N HIS A 135 35.63 40.32 -71.74
CA HIS A 135 36.47 39.35 -71.09
C HIS A 135 37.36 40.05 -70.03
N GLY A 136 37.07 39.86 -68.72
CA GLY A 136 37.88 40.44 -67.66
C GLY A 136 37.41 40.07 -66.25
N VAL A 137 37.94 40.77 -65.28
CA VAL A 137 37.74 40.59 -63.83
C VAL A 137 36.27 40.46 -63.39
N GLU A 138 35.29 40.98 -64.14
CA GLU A 138 33.86 40.80 -63.88
C GLU A 138 33.34 39.39 -64.09
N GLU A 139 33.93 38.67 -65.09
CA GLU A 139 33.55 37.27 -65.36
C GLU A 139 33.99 36.33 -64.30
N ASP A 140 35.15 36.58 -63.68
CA ASP A 140 35.63 35.81 -62.52
C ASP A 140 34.78 36.07 -61.28
N ARG A 141 34.37 37.31 -61.04
CA ARG A 141 33.47 37.66 -59.90
C ARG A 141 32.09 37.05 -60.07
N ILE A 142 31.54 37.04 -61.24
CA ILE A 142 30.26 36.41 -61.56
C ILE A 142 30.36 34.90 -61.38
N SER A 143 31.44 34.28 -61.88
CA SER A 143 31.68 32.82 -61.67
C SER A 143 31.78 32.44 -60.16
N GLN A 144 32.51 33.21 -59.36
CA GLN A 144 32.62 33.00 -57.91
C GLN A 144 31.27 33.17 -57.22
N TYR A 145 30.46 34.15 -57.66
CA TYR A 145 29.11 34.35 -57.11
C TYR A 145 28.19 33.16 -57.44
N PHE A 146 28.25 32.59 -58.66
CA PHE A 146 27.50 31.41 -59.04
C PHE A 146 27.94 30.18 -58.27
N GLN A 147 29.24 30.00 -58.03
CA GLN A 147 29.77 28.90 -57.21
C GLN A 147 29.29 29.02 -55.78
N HIS A 148 29.29 30.23 -55.20
CA HIS A 148 28.79 30.48 -53.84
C HIS A 148 27.29 30.20 -53.74
N LEU A 149 26.48 30.65 -54.70
CA LEU A 149 25.05 30.36 -54.78
C LEU A 149 24.75 28.87 -54.88
N ALA A 150 25.48 28.16 -55.73
CA ALA A 150 25.34 26.72 -55.91
C ALA A 150 25.68 25.97 -54.60
N LYS A 151 26.73 26.39 -53.89
CA LYS A 151 27.11 25.83 -52.62
C LYS A 151 26.04 26.06 -51.54
N GLN A 152 25.57 27.29 -51.40
CA GLN A 152 24.48 27.64 -50.47
C GLN A 152 23.18 26.88 -50.76
N ARG A 153 22.86 26.69 -52.02
CA ARG A 153 21.71 25.88 -52.42
C ARG A 153 21.86 24.42 -52.00
N ALA A 154 23.05 23.83 -52.27
CA ALA A 154 23.33 22.45 -51.87
C ALA A 154 23.27 22.26 -50.33
N GLU A 155 23.83 23.20 -49.56
CA GLU A 155 23.76 23.21 -48.09
C GLU A 155 22.29 23.32 -47.61
N THR A 156 21.51 24.23 -48.17
CA THR A 156 20.07 24.40 -47.79
C THR A 156 19.24 23.17 -48.13
N ILE A 157 19.50 22.48 -49.27
CA ILE A 157 18.84 21.23 -49.62
C ILE A 157 19.18 20.16 -48.59
N HIS A 158 20.45 20.02 -48.25
CA HIS A 158 20.88 19.02 -47.25
C HIS A 158 20.27 19.28 -45.85
N GLU A 159 20.25 20.54 -45.39
CA GLU A 159 19.57 20.93 -44.14
C GLU A 159 18.06 20.63 -44.19
N LEU A 160 17.41 20.88 -45.32
CA LEU A 160 15.99 20.61 -45.49
C LEU A 160 15.70 19.10 -45.46
N GLU A 161 16.53 18.28 -46.12
CA GLU A 161 16.43 16.81 -46.07
C GLU A 161 16.54 16.30 -44.63
N GLN A 162 17.55 16.77 -43.87
CA GLN A 162 17.70 16.42 -42.46
C GLN A 162 16.49 16.84 -41.60
N THR A 163 15.96 18.06 -41.86
CA THR A 163 14.77 18.54 -41.12
C THR A 163 13.54 17.70 -41.41
N VAL A 164 13.35 17.27 -42.67
CA VAL A 164 12.24 16.39 -43.09
C VAL A 164 12.36 15.03 -42.44
N GLU A 165 13.56 14.44 -42.39
CA GLU A 165 13.82 13.16 -41.71
C GLU A 165 13.52 13.25 -40.22
N GLN A 166 14.01 14.29 -39.53
CA GLN A 166 13.73 14.50 -38.08
C GLN A 166 12.24 14.69 -37.82
N LEU A 167 11.53 15.40 -38.72
CA LEU A 167 10.09 15.60 -38.59
C LEU A 167 9.33 14.27 -38.71
N GLU A 168 9.68 13.44 -39.67
CA GLU A 168 9.08 12.10 -39.85
C GLU A 168 9.31 11.21 -38.62
N LEU A 169 10.53 11.16 -38.09
CA LEU A 169 10.85 10.44 -36.88
C LEU A 169 10.05 10.95 -35.67
N SER A 170 9.91 12.27 -35.53
CA SER A 170 9.14 12.88 -34.46
C SER A 170 7.64 12.54 -34.56
N HIS A 171 7.07 12.51 -35.74
CA HIS A 171 5.68 12.10 -35.98
C HIS A 171 5.47 10.60 -35.66
N GLN A 172 6.42 9.73 -36.06
CA GLN A 172 6.36 8.30 -35.70
C GLN A 172 6.41 8.11 -34.20
N GLN A 173 7.31 8.80 -33.50
CA GLN A 173 7.40 8.74 -32.03
C GLN A 173 6.12 9.24 -31.38
N LEU A 174 5.55 10.36 -31.83
CA LEU A 174 4.28 10.89 -31.32
C LEU A 174 3.14 9.86 -31.43
N LYS A 175 3.07 9.15 -32.54
CA LYS A 175 2.08 8.09 -32.77
C LYS A 175 2.25 6.94 -31.77
N LEU A 176 3.49 6.52 -31.48
CA LEU A 176 3.78 5.47 -30.49
C LEU A 176 3.39 5.91 -29.08
N GLU A 177 3.74 7.12 -28.65
CA GLU A 177 3.35 7.67 -27.35
C GLU A 177 1.81 7.75 -27.19
N GLN A 178 1.08 8.13 -28.24
CA GLN A 178 -0.39 8.14 -28.24
C GLN A 178 -1.00 6.73 -28.10
N GLN A 179 -0.39 5.72 -28.72
CA GLN A 179 -0.79 4.33 -28.54
C GLN A 179 -0.52 3.84 -27.12
N GLU A 180 0.62 4.23 -26.53
CA GLU A 180 0.97 3.89 -25.15
C GLU A 180 -0.03 4.49 -24.16
N ILE A 181 -0.45 5.75 -24.31
CA ILE A 181 -1.50 6.36 -23.48
C ILE A 181 -2.78 5.52 -23.50
N THR A 182 -3.21 5.10 -24.69
CA THR A 182 -4.43 4.30 -24.82
C THR A 182 -4.31 2.96 -24.08
N ALA A 183 -3.15 2.30 -24.18
CA ALA A 183 -2.87 1.07 -23.46
C ALA A 183 -2.82 1.27 -21.94
N LEU A 184 -2.15 2.32 -21.47
CA LEU A 184 -2.05 2.67 -20.05
C LEU A 184 -3.41 3.02 -19.44
N LEU A 185 -4.27 3.77 -20.14
CA LEU A 185 -5.64 4.09 -19.71
C LEU A 185 -6.50 2.83 -19.58
N THR A 186 -6.41 1.93 -20.56
CA THR A 186 -7.11 0.63 -20.51
C THR A 186 -6.64 -0.19 -19.31
N GLN A 187 -5.33 -0.27 -19.10
CA GLN A 187 -4.74 -0.98 -17.96
C GLN A 187 -5.17 -0.36 -16.62
N GLN A 188 -5.21 0.97 -16.53
CA GLN A 188 -5.65 1.68 -15.32
C GLN A 188 -7.12 1.37 -14.99
N THR A 189 -7.99 1.40 -15.99
CA THR A 189 -9.41 1.08 -15.85
C THR A 189 -9.59 -0.35 -15.34
N GLN A 190 -8.96 -1.33 -15.99
CA GLN A 190 -9.04 -2.73 -15.58
C GLN A 190 -8.57 -2.96 -14.14
N LYS A 191 -7.45 -2.35 -13.75
CA LYS A 191 -6.92 -2.42 -12.37
C LYS A 191 -7.87 -1.77 -11.36
N SER A 192 -8.50 -0.63 -11.73
CA SER A 192 -9.47 0.07 -10.89
C SER A 192 -10.73 -0.77 -10.66
N ASP A 193 -11.26 -1.40 -11.70
CA ASP A 193 -12.43 -2.28 -11.61
C ASP A 193 -12.11 -3.50 -10.75
N GLN A 194 -10.95 -4.12 -10.96
CA GLN A 194 -10.50 -5.23 -10.13
C GLN A 194 -10.32 -4.83 -8.67
N LEU A 195 -9.79 -3.62 -8.41
CA LEU A 195 -9.65 -3.07 -7.06
C LEU A 195 -11.02 -2.94 -6.39
N THR A 196 -12.00 -2.33 -7.06
CA THR A 196 -13.36 -2.14 -6.56
C THR A 196 -14.03 -3.48 -6.23
N LYS A 197 -13.92 -4.45 -7.14
CA LYS A 197 -14.44 -5.81 -6.93
C LYS A 197 -13.81 -6.49 -5.72
N THR A 198 -12.48 -6.41 -5.60
CA THR A 198 -11.74 -7.03 -4.49
C THR A 198 -12.07 -6.36 -3.15
N GLN A 199 -12.25 -5.04 -3.12
CA GLN A 199 -12.69 -4.31 -1.93
C GLN A 199 -14.09 -4.73 -1.46
N SER A 200 -15.02 -4.90 -2.39
CA SER A 200 -16.38 -5.40 -2.08
C SER A 200 -16.33 -6.81 -1.50
N GLN A 201 -15.55 -7.71 -2.11
CA GLN A 201 -15.33 -9.07 -1.61
C GLN A 201 -14.72 -9.06 -0.19
N ARG A 202 -13.71 -8.23 0.04
CA ARG A 202 -13.08 -8.04 1.36
C ARG A 202 -14.11 -7.61 2.41
N LYS A 203 -14.95 -6.64 2.10
CA LYS A 203 -16.02 -6.19 3.01
C LYS A 203 -16.94 -7.33 3.42
N GLY A 204 -17.35 -8.18 2.46
CA GLY A 204 -18.12 -9.38 2.74
C GLY A 204 -17.37 -10.40 3.61
N THR A 205 -16.07 -10.64 3.33
CA THR A 205 -15.22 -11.56 4.11
C THR A 205 -15.06 -11.07 5.55
N VAL A 206 -14.78 -9.78 5.77
CA VAL A 206 -14.69 -9.18 7.12
C VAL A 206 -16.00 -9.34 7.89
N SER A 207 -17.16 -9.13 7.22
CA SER A 207 -18.47 -9.33 7.84
C SER A 207 -18.69 -10.79 8.28
N LYS A 208 -18.31 -11.76 7.43
CA LYS A 208 -18.38 -13.19 7.76
C LYS A 208 -17.46 -13.55 8.93
N ILE A 209 -16.24 -13.03 8.98
CA ILE A 209 -15.31 -13.22 10.08
C ILE A 209 -15.92 -12.69 11.39
N LYS A 210 -16.45 -11.46 11.37
CA LYS A 210 -17.09 -10.87 12.55
C LYS A 210 -18.25 -11.72 13.08
N LYS A 211 -19.07 -12.26 12.20
CA LYS A 211 -20.15 -13.20 12.58
C LYS A 211 -19.61 -14.50 13.16
N SER A 212 -18.54 -15.05 12.60
CA SER A 212 -17.92 -16.29 13.09
C SER A 212 -17.26 -16.15 14.46
N ILE A 213 -16.78 -14.95 14.82
CA ILE A 213 -16.12 -14.66 16.10
C ILE A 213 -17.03 -13.90 17.07
N SER A 214 -18.34 -13.87 16.84
CA SER A 214 -19.29 -13.15 17.71
C SER A 214 -19.38 -13.75 19.13
N ASN A 215 -18.92 -14.98 19.34
CA ASN A 215 -18.79 -15.61 20.66
C ASN A 215 -17.47 -15.19 21.32
N ASP A 216 -17.53 -14.65 22.55
CA ASP A 216 -16.37 -14.17 23.30
C ASP A 216 -15.25 -15.22 23.45
N LYS A 217 -15.59 -16.49 23.62
CA LYS A 217 -14.59 -17.58 23.72
C LYS A 217 -13.82 -17.78 22.39
N VAL A 218 -14.50 -17.74 21.27
CA VAL A 218 -13.87 -17.88 19.92
C VAL A 218 -13.01 -16.65 19.64
N TYR A 219 -13.50 -15.47 19.95
CA TYR A 219 -12.75 -14.23 19.79
C TYR A 219 -11.49 -14.20 20.68
N LEU A 220 -11.58 -14.59 21.93
CA LEU A 220 -10.46 -14.70 22.86
C LEU A 220 -9.39 -15.67 22.35
N SER A 221 -9.81 -16.86 21.88
CA SER A 221 -8.92 -17.87 21.31
C SER A 221 -8.18 -17.32 20.08
N GLU A 222 -8.87 -16.59 19.21
CA GLU A 222 -8.27 -16.00 18.02
C GLU A 222 -7.23 -14.92 18.37
N LEU A 223 -7.51 -14.05 19.32
CA LEU A 223 -6.56 -13.05 19.81
C LEU A 223 -5.30 -13.69 20.40
N GLN A 224 -5.46 -14.75 21.20
CA GLN A 224 -4.33 -15.49 21.77
C GLN A 224 -3.45 -16.13 20.68
N ARG A 225 -4.06 -16.70 19.64
CA ARG A 225 -3.33 -17.23 18.47
C ARG A 225 -2.56 -16.14 17.73
N ASN A 226 -3.18 -14.98 17.52
CA ASN A 226 -2.55 -13.86 16.85
C ASN A 226 -1.36 -13.32 17.67
N GLU A 227 -1.51 -13.22 18.99
CA GLU A 227 -0.42 -12.84 19.88
C GLU A 227 0.74 -13.87 19.83
N THR A 228 0.43 -15.17 19.83
CA THR A 228 1.46 -16.23 19.73
C THR A 228 2.22 -16.14 18.40
N ARG A 229 1.52 -15.93 17.28
CA ARG A 229 2.16 -15.73 15.98
C ARG A 229 3.05 -14.49 15.95
N LEU A 230 2.56 -13.38 16.48
CA LEU A 230 3.35 -12.16 16.60
C LEU A 230 4.63 -12.38 17.42
N LYS A 231 4.53 -13.04 18.57
CA LYS A 231 5.69 -13.39 19.40
C LYS A 231 6.70 -14.27 18.66
N ALA A 232 6.22 -15.23 17.87
CA ALA A 232 7.09 -16.12 17.07
C ALA A 232 7.84 -15.33 15.98
N GLU A 233 7.16 -14.42 15.25
CA GLU A 233 7.82 -13.58 14.24
C GLU A 233 8.82 -12.62 14.87
N ILE A 234 8.53 -12.02 16.01
CA ILE A 234 9.46 -11.17 16.75
C ILE A 234 10.68 -11.96 17.22
N ALA A 235 10.49 -13.16 17.77
CA ALA A 235 11.62 -14.00 18.19
C ALA A 235 12.51 -14.43 17.02
N LYS A 236 11.92 -14.72 15.86
CA LYS A 236 12.63 -15.03 14.62
C LYS A 236 13.42 -13.83 14.12
N ALA A 237 12.82 -12.64 14.14
CA ALA A 237 13.46 -11.40 13.76
C ALA A 237 14.66 -11.07 14.66
N ALA A 238 14.48 -11.18 15.98
CA ALA A 238 15.54 -10.92 16.96
C ALA A 238 16.77 -11.85 16.81
N LYS A 239 16.56 -13.09 16.33
CA LYS A 239 17.67 -14.06 16.09
C LYS A 239 18.46 -13.74 14.82
N ARG A 240 17.84 -13.06 13.83
CA ARG A 240 18.47 -12.82 12.53
C ARG A 240 19.36 -11.58 12.49
N ASN A 241 19.03 -10.54 13.25
CA ASN A 241 19.62 -9.21 13.11
C ASN A 241 19.99 -8.60 14.46
N ALA A 242 21.15 -8.99 15.00
CA ALA A 242 21.79 -8.17 16.03
C ALA A 242 22.45 -6.95 15.34
N VAL A 243 21.64 -5.92 15.00
CA VAL A 243 22.18 -4.67 14.45
C VAL A 243 22.82 -3.88 15.59
N PRO A 244 24.09 -3.44 15.48
CA PRO A 244 24.73 -2.62 16.50
C PRO A 244 24.11 -1.18 16.44
N MET A 245 23.05 -1.00 17.22
CA MET A 245 22.39 0.31 17.39
C MET A 245 22.19 0.56 18.89
N ASP A 246 22.02 1.84 19.28
CA ASP A 246 21.98 2.25 20.70
C ASP A 246 20.68 1.92 21.45
N GLY A 247 19.66 1.42 20.72
CA GLY A 247 18.33 1.16 21.29
C GLY A 247 17.55 2.44 21.59
N LEU A 248 16.37 2.26 22.20
CA LEU A 248 15.45 3.38 22.50
C LEU A 248 15.59 3.96 23.91
N ALA A 249 16.46 3.40 24.77
CA ALA A 249 16.51 3.74 26.20
C ALA A 249 16.60 5.25 26.48
N ARG A 250 17.42 5.99 25.71
CA ARG A 250 17.64 7.43 25.86
C ARG A 250 16.55 8.29 25.21
N GLN A 251 15.60 7.68 24.49
CA GLN A 251 14.56 8.35 23.72
C GLN A 251 13.18 8.36 24.42
N LYS A 252 13.11 7.87 25.64
CA LYS A 252 11.84 7.84 26.41
C LYS A 252 11.29 9.26 26.60
N GLY A 253 10.03 9.48 26.16
CA GLY A 253 9.35 10.76 26.18
C GLY A 253 9.77 11.75 25.07
N LYS A 254 10.65 11.33 24.14
CA LYS A 254 11.18 12.17 23.04
C LYS A 254 10.86 11.67 21.65
N LEU A 255 10.27 10.47 21.51
CA LEU A 255 9.94 9.91 20.21
C LEU A 255 8.80 10.69 19.56
N PRO A 256 8.89 11.00 18.25
CA PRO A 256 7.79 11.63 17.53
C PRO A 256 6.61 10.66 17.37
N TRP A 257 5.42 11.21 17.17
CA TRP A 257 4.25 10.40 16.87
C TRP A 257 4.39 9.77 15.48
N PRO A 258 4.11 8.43 15.36
CA PRO A 258 4.22 7.73 14.07
C PRO A 258 3.17 8.18 13.05
N VAL A 259 2.05 8.71 13.53
CA VAL A 259 0.96 9.29 12.73
C VAL A 259 0.25 10.35 13.56
N LYS A 260 -0.23 11.42 12.91
CA LYS A 260 -1.07 12.44 13.57
C LYS A 260 -2.52 11.92 13.64
N GLY A 261 -3.06 11.79 14.84
CA GLY A 261 -4.44 11.34 15.02
C GLY A 261 -4.83 11.14 16.49
N ARG A 262 -6.12 11.02 16.74
CA ARG A 262 -6.65 10.73 18.08
C ARG A 262 -6.38 9.27 18.46
N VAL A 263 -5.97 9.02 19.69
CA VAL A 263 -5.85 7.66 20.22
C VAL A 263 -7.24 7.08 20.41
N LEU A 264 -7.49 5.93 19.79
CA LEU A 264 -8.75 5.17 19.88
C LEU A 264 -8.70 4.17 21.03
N HIS A 265 -7.58 3.47 21.20
CA HIS A 265 -7.35 2.52 22.25
C HIS A 265 -5.95 2.71 22.82
N ASN A 266 -5.87 2.82 24.14
CA ASN A 266 -4.61 2.96 24.86
C ASN A 266 -4.03 1.58 25.22
N TYR A 267 -2.73 1.52 25.40
CA TYR A 267 -2.04 0.37 26.01
C TYR A 267 -2.66 0.01 27.34
N GLY A 268 -2.86 -1.29 27.60
CA GLY A 268 -3.39 -1.81 28.85
C GLY A 268 -4.90 -1.66 29.02
N THR A 269 -5.61 -0.94 28.13
CA THR A 269 -7.09 -0.91 28.17
C THR A 269 -7.69 -2.22 27.69
N LYS A 270 -8.87 -2.54 28.16
CA LYS A 270 -9.58 -3.78 27.84
C LYS A 270 -9.85 -3.88 26.33
N GLN A 271 -9.44 -4.97 25.72
CA GLN A 271 -9.75 -5.29 24.33
C GLN A 271 -10.97 -6.23 24.27
N THR A 272 -10.92 -7.35 24.98
CA THR A 272 -12.04 -8.30 25.17
C THR A 272 -11.73 -9.28 26.29
N GLY A 273 -12.74 -9.74 27.01
CA GLY A 273 -12.56 -10.68 28.10
C GLY A 273 -11.50 -10.20 29.12
N GLN A 274 -10.45 -10.98 29.32
CA GLN A 274 -9.29 -10.64 30.15
C GLN A 274 -8.10 -10.08 29.36
N LEU A 275 -8.21 -9.93 28.04
CA LEU A 275 -7.13 -9.42 27.20
C LEU A 275 -7.18 -7.91 27.11
N ASN A 276 -6.00 -7.31 27.25
CA ASN A 276 -5.78 -5.89 27.11
C ASN A 276 -4.94 -5.59 25.86
N TRP A 277 -5.10 -4.38 25.31
CA TRP A 277 -4.28 -3.89 24.24
C TRP A 277 -2.80 -3.87 24.63
N LYS A 278 -1.94 -4.49 23.81
CA LYS A 278 -0.49 -4.56 24.00
C LYS A 278 0.27 -3.38 23.36
N GLY A 279 -0.43 -2.58 22.59
CA GLY A 279 0.02 -1.34 21.97
C GLY A 279 -1.08 -0.30 22.08
N MET A 280 -1.04 0.72 21.21
CA MET A 280 -2.11 1.68 21.06
C MET A 280 -2.67 1.69 19.64
N VAL A 281 -3.93 2.07 19.49
CA VAL A 281 -4.57 2.28 18.18
C VAL A 281 -4.81 3.76 18.00
N ILE A 282 -4.27 4.32 16.93
CA ILE A 282 -4.36 5.74 16.59
C ILE A 282 -5.23 5.88 15.35
N ASN A 283 -6.24 6.75 15.40
CA ASN A 283 -7.04 7.08 14.22
C ASN A 283 -6.16 7.69 13.15
N ALA A 284 -6.38 7.30 11.90
CA ALA A 284 -5.63 7.83 10.77
C ALA A 284 -6.55 7.99 9.55
N ASN A 285 -6.19 8.87 8.63
CA ASN A 285 -6.82 8.91 7.32
C ASN A 285 -6.29 7.77 6.45
N TYR A 286 -7.12 7.29 5.54
CA TYR A 286 -6.70 6.25 4.61
C TYR A 286 -5.55 6.76 3.73
N GLY A 287 -4.43 6.02 3.70
CA GLY A 287 -3.23 6.42 2.97
C GLY A 287 -2.35 7.47 3.65
N GLN A 288 -2.66 7.87 4.89
CA GLN A 288 -1.82 8.78 5.66
C GLN A 288 -0.45 8.16 5.92
N SER A 289 0.62 8.97 5.76
CA SER A 289 2.00 8.52 5.99
C SER A 289 2.22 8.06 7.42
N VAL A 290 2.73 6.83 7.57
CA VAL A 290 3.21 6.26 8.83
C VAL A 290 4.72 6.40 8.87
N LYS A 291 5.22 7.10 9.89
CA LYS A 291 6.64 7.44 10.02
C LYS A 291 7.33 6.58 11.07
N ALA A 292 8.59 6.22 10.81
CA ALA A 292 9.45 5.59 11.79
C ALA A 292 9.70 6.56 12.96
N VAL A 293 9.40 6.14 14.18
CA VAL A 293 9.60 6.97 15.38
C VAL A 293 11.07 7.16 15.71
N TYR A 294 11.94 6.27 15.26
CA TYR A 294 13.39 6.30 15.42
C TYR A 294 14.08 5.52 14.31
N SER A 295 15.36 5.79 14.08
CA SER A 295 16.15 5.06 13.09
C SER A 295 16.26 3.59 13.46
N GLY A 296 16.24 2.71 12.45
CA GLY A 296 16.25 1.26 12.68
C GLY A 296 16.41 0.47 11.39
N THR A 297 16.38 -0.85 11.54
CA THR A 297 16.36 -1.79 10.42
C THR A 297 15.01 -2.50 10.39
N VAL A 298 14.43 -2.65 9.20
CA VAL A 298 13.19 -3.41 9.01
C VAL A 298 13.51 -4.89 9.17
N VAL A 299 12.95 -5.53 10.17
CA VAL A 299 13.17 -6.96 10.46
C VAL A 299 11.97 -7.82 10.08
N PHE A 300 10.85 -7.19 9.77
CA PHE A 300 9.65 -7.83 9.23
C PHE A 300 8.81 -6.82 8.47
N ALA A 301 8.38 -7.17 7.25
CA ALA A 301 7.52 -6.34 6.42
C ALA A 301 6.59 -7.24 5.59
N ASP A 302 5.49 -7.74 6.18
CA ASP A 302 4.52 -8.61 5.52
C ASP A 302 3.18 -8.56 6.26
N TYR A 303 2.24 -9.39 5.81
CA TYR A 303 0.93 -9.58 6.42
C TYR A 303 1.00 -10.48 7.66
N LEU A 304 0.47 -9.97 8.77
CA LEU A 304 0.32 -10.73 10.01
C LEU A 304 -1.16 -10.79 10.42
N ARG A 305 -1.70 -11.99 10.59
CA ARG A 305 -3.10 -12.22 10.95
C ARG A 305 -3.47 -11.43 12.22
N GLY A 306 -4.56 -10.68 12.17
CA GLY A 306 -5.05 -9.82 13.25
C GLY A 306 -4.40 -8.42 13.29
N TYR A 307 -3.22 -8.26 12.68
CA TYR A 307 -2.49 -6.98 12.60
C TYR A 307 -2.42 -6.41 11.19
N GLY A 308 -2.87 -7.17 10.16
CA GLY A 308 -2.84 -6.75 8.76
C GLY A 308 -1.43 -6.64 8.21
N LEU A 309 -1.19 -5.67 7.35
CA LEU A 309 0.14 -5.33 6.85
C LEU A 309 0.94 -4.64 7.95
N VAL A 310 2.10 -5.20 8.28
CA VAL A 310 2.93 -4.83 9.45
C VAL A 310 4.34 -4.50 9.01
N VAL A 311 4.90 -3.44 9.58
CA VAL A 311 6.35 -3.19 9.62
C VAL A 311 6.82 -3.36 11.06
N LEU A 312 7.92 -4.09 11.26
CA LEU A 312 8.63 -4.21 12.54
C LEU A 312 10.03 -3.66 12.36
N LEU A 313 10.39 -2.66 13.16
CA LEU A 313 11.73 -2.07 13.17
C LEU A 313 12.51 -2.56 14.40
N ASP A 314 13.75 -2.97 14.18
CA ASP A 314 14.75 -3.20 15.22
C ASP A 314 15.62 -1.94 15.39
N HIS A 315 15.72 -1.45 16.61
CA HIS A 315 16.51 -0.28 16.99
C HIS A 315 17.80 -0.65 17.73
N GLY A 316 18.08 -1.97 17.85
CA GLY A 316 19.19 -2.52 18.63
C GLY A 316 18.86 -2.69 20.11
N LYS A 317 19.74 -3.41 20.82
CA LYS A 317 19.62 -3.68 22.29
C LYS A 317 18.27 -4.30 22.69
N GLY A 318 17.62 -5.04 21.79
CA GLY A 318 16.31 -5.68 22.03
C GLY A 318 15.12 -4.72 22.02
N ASP A 319 15.32 -3.48 21.53
CA ASP A 319 14.25 -2.48 21.39
C ASP A 319 13.65 -2.53 19.98
N MET A 320 12.33 -2.69 19.87
CA MET A 320 11.61 -2.79 18.61
C MET A 320 10.36 -1.92 18.60
N THR A 321 9.95 -1.47 17.40
CA THR A 321 8.64 -0.82 17.19
C THR A 321 7.86 -1.53 16.08
N LEU A 322 6.56 -1.70 16.31
CA LEU A 322 5.63 -2.37 15.40
C LEU A 322 4.57 -1.38 14.92
N TYR A 323 4.32 -1.41 13.60
CA TYR A 323 3.35 -0.58 12.90
C TYR A 323 2.40 -1.49 12.12
N GLY A 324 1.16 -1.64 12.59
CA GLY A 324 0.15 -2.53 12.00
C GLY A 324 -1.05 -1.80 11.40
N PHE A 325 -1.97 -2.55 10.76
CA PHE A 325 -3.18 -2.09 10.07
C PHE A 325 -2.92 -1.26 8.81
N ASN A 326 -1.68 -1.30 8.28
CA ASN A 326 -1.30 -0.47 7.15
C ASN A 326 -2.06 -0.87 5.87
N GLN A 327 -2.32 0.10 5.01
CA GLN A 327 -2.85 -0.12 3.66
C GLN A 327 -1.78 -0.67 2.70
N SER A 328 -0.53 -0.20 2.86
CA SER A 328 0.62 -0.63 2.06
C SER A 328 1.91 -0.42 2.83
N LEU A 329 2.90 -1.25 2.53
CA LEU A 329 4.26 -1.15 3.07
C LEU A 329 5.14 -0.49 2.00
N LEU A 330 5.97 0.47 2.42
CA LEU A 330 6.90 1.20 1.55
C LEU A 330 8.34 0.72 1.72
N LYS A 331 8.55 -0.16 2.69
CA LYS A 331 9.83 -0.76 3.04
C LYS A 331 9.71 -2.28 3.04
N LYS A 332 10.84 -2.94 2.82
CA LYS A 332 10.98 -4.40 2.86
C LYS A 332 11.97 -4.82 3.94
N GLU A 333 11.94 -6.11 4.30
CA GLU A 333 12.89 -6.69 5.25
C GLU A 333 14.34 -6.44 4.81
N GLY A 334 15.18 -5.99 5.73
CA GLY A 334 16.57 -5.59 5.50
C GLY A 334 16.78 -4.09 5.25
N ASP A 335 15.75 -3.34 4.91
CA ASP A 335 15.88 -1.89 4.68
C ASP A 335 16.27 -1.16 5.96
N LYS A 336 17.23 -0.23 5.86
CA LYS A 336 17.55 0.74 6.91
C LYS A 336 16.64 1.95 6.77
N VAL A 337 16.14 2.45 7.89
CA VAL A 337 15.25 3.62 7.93
C VAL A 337 15.76 4.64 8.92
N THR A 338 15.55 5.91 8.63
CA THR A 338 15.86 7.05 9.50
C THR A 338 14.63 7.48 10.29
N ALA A 339 14.85 8.16 11.42
CA ALA A 339 13.77 8.75 12.20
C ALA A 339 12.95 9.73 11.33
N GLY A 340 11.62 9.64 11.39
CA GLY A 340 10.70 10.48 10.60
C GLY A 340 10.47 10.00 9.15
N GLU A 341 11.21 9.01 8.67
CA GLU A 341 11.02 8.44 7.33
C GLU A 341 9.68 7.72 7.21
N THR A 342 9.01 7.88 6.06
CA THR A 342 7.74 7.19 5.79
C THR A 342 8.01 5.72 5.45
N ILE A 343 7.50 4.81 6.27
CA ILE A 343 7.71 3.36 6.17
C ILE A 343 6.49 2.60 5.65
N ALA A 344 5.31 3.17 5.83
CA ALA A 344 4.04 2.57 5.41
C ALA A 344 2.98 3.67 5.20
N LEU A 345 1.83 3.27 4.67
CA LEU A 345 0.63 4.10 4.60
C LEU A 345 -0.45 3.49 5.50
N ALA A 346 -1.08 4.31 6.33
CA ALA A 346 -2.14 3.89 7.24
C ALA A 346 -3.35 3.34 6.48
N GLY A 347 -4.00 2.32 7.04
CA GLY A 347 -5.13 1.65 6.42
C GLY A 347 -6.05 0.96 7.40
N ASP A 348 -6.73 -0.05 6.92
CA ASP A 348 -7.73 -0.82 7.64
C ASP A 348 -7.52 -2.34 7.52
N THR A 349 -6.29 -2.79 7.16
CA THR A 349 -5.98 -4.22 7.04
C THR A 349 -6.04 -4.94 8.39
N GLY A 350 -6.04 -6.28 8.37
CA GLY A 350 -6.25 -7.07 9.59
C GLY A 350 -7.71 -7.13 10.04
N GLY A 351 -8.67 -6.83 9.14
CA GLY A 351 -10.10 -6.88 9.42
C GLY A 351 -10.64 -5.64 10.15
N GLN A 352 -9.89 -4.54 10.17
CA GLN A 352 -10.36 -3.30 10.77
C GLN A 352 -11.54 -2.71 9.99
N SER A 353 -12.44 -2.01 10.70
CA SER A 353 -13.63 -1.38 10.10
C SER A 353 -13.40 0.06 9.66
N ARG A 354 -12.30 0.66 10.10
CA ARG A 354 -11.91 2.04 9.78
C ARG A 354 -10.39 2.18 9.75
N PRO A 355 -9.86 3.16 9.00
CA PRO A 355 -8.44 3.41 8.95
C PRO A 355 -7.88 3.78 10.32
N SER A 356 -6.75 3.18 10.65
CA SER A 356 -6.04 3.40 11.92
C SER A 356 -4.62 2.86 11.82
N LEU A 357 -3.80 3.22 12.79
CA LEU A 357 -2.48 2.62 13.00
C LEU A 357 -2.47 1.87 14.32
N TYR A 358 -2.11 0.60 14.32
CA TYR A 358 -1.69 -0.10 15.53
C TYR A 358 -0.21 0.13 15.75
N PHE A 359 0.15 0.70 16.90
CA PHE A 359 1.52 1.04 17.26
C PHE A 359 1.93 0.38 18.57
N GLU A 360 3.08 -0.30 18.57
CA GLU A 360 3.58 -1.01 19.74
C GLU A 360 5.08 -0.77 19.90
N ILE A 361 5.54 -0.61 21.14
CA ILE A 361 6.95 -0.56 21.51
C ILE A 361 7.28 -1.78 22.36
N ARG A 362 8.41 -2.43 22.05
CA ARG A 362 8.92 -3.59 22.80
C ARG A 362 10.35 -3.36 23.25
N ARG A 363 10.64 -3.82 24.43
CA ARG A 363 12.00 -3.90 25.02
C ARG A 363 12.23 -5.30 25.54
N ASN A 364 13.27 -5.97 25.07
CA ASN A 364 13.57 -7.34 25.44
C ASN A 364 12.31 -8.24 25.35
N SER A 365 11.63 -8.17 24.22
CA SER A 365 10.37 -8.89 23.90
C SER A 365 9.15 -8.52 24.78
N LYS A 366 9.26 -7.60 25.75
CA LYS A 366 8.15 -7.12 26.59
C LYS A 366 7.54 -5.85 26.03
N THR A 367 6.22 -5.83 25.90
CA THR A 367 5.49 -4.64 25.44
C THR A 367 5.57 -3.51 26.47
N GLN A 368 5.70 -2.29 25.97
CA GLN A 368 5.78 -1.05 26.76
C GLN A 368 4.57 -0.17 26.43
N ASN A 369 4.17 0.71 27.37
CA ASN A 369 3.15 1.72 27.07
C ASN A 369 3.72 2.78 26.10
N PRO A 370 3.27 2.83 24.81
CA PRO A 370 3.85 3.74 23.84
C PRO A 370 3.70 5.21 24.24
N LYS A 371 2.61 5.57 24.94
CA LYS A 371 2.35 6.95 25.35
C LYS A 371 3.45 7.53 26.25
N SER A 372 4.15 6.66 27.01
CA SER A 372 5.29 7.10 27.86
C SER A 372 6.58 7.35 27.10
N TRP A 373 6.63 7.00 25.81
CA TRP A 373 7.80 7.15 24.94
C TRP A 373 7.65 8.29 23.96
N LEU A 374 6.42 8.64 23.59
CA LEU A 374 6.11 9.67 22.62
C LEU A 374 6.15 11.06 23.27
N THR A 375 6.48 12.07 22.47
CA THR A 375 6.41 13.50 22.86
C THR A 375 4.99 13.85 23.31
N ARG A 376 4.89 14.78 24.26
CA ARG A 376 3.61 15.30 24.77
C ARG A 376 2.97 16.24 23.78
#